data_5f88d838b17a70f684c887116c096666
#
_entry.id   5f88d838b17a70f684c887116c096666
#
_cell.length_a   1.000
_cell.length_b   1.000
_cell.length_c   1.000
_cell.angle_alpha   90.00
_cell.angle_beta   90.00
_cell.angle_gamma   90.00
#
_symmetry.space_group_name_H-M   'P 1'
#
loop_
_entity.id
_entity.type
_entity.pdbx_description
1 polymer ?
#
loop_
_entity_poly.entity_id
_entity_poly.type
_entity_poly.pdbx_seq_one_letter_code
_entity_poly.pdbx_strand_id
1 'polypeptide(L)'
;MTQYVINIGALPNDGTGDPLRTAFNEVNLNFNQVWATGLLGSNIAIANNTILTTNTNGNLILNPNGIGQVIANAHVIPDQNRIRNLGSPTRYWDTAYIYYGNIQNANIGGNLN
;
A
#
# COMPACT_ATOMS: atom_id res chain seq x y z
N MET A 1 -10.39 6.64 -11.91
CA MET A 1 -9.30 7.43 -12.54
C MET A 1 -9.47 7.37 -14.05
N THR A 2 -9.43 8.50 -14.74
CA THR A 2 -9.54 8.57 -16.21
C THR A 2 -8.20 9.02 -16.77
N GLN A 3 -7.70 8.32 -17.78
CA GLN A 3 -6.49 8.72 -18.47
C GLN A 3 -6.84 9.68 -19.63
N TYR A 4 -6.18 10.81 -19.69
CA TYR A 4 -6.23 11.73 -20.84
C TYR A 4 -5.06 11.40 -21.76
N VAL A 5 -5.37 11.06 -23.01
CA VAL A 5 -4.37 10.66 -24.00
C VAL A 5 -4.06 11.86 -24.89
N ILE A 6 -2.80 12.29 -24.91
CA ILE A 6 -2.33 13.36 -25.79
C ILE A 6 -2.26 12.82 -27.22
N ASN A 7 -2.94 13.49 -28.13
CA ASN A 7 -2.83 13.18 -29.56
C ASN A 7 -1.54 13.81 -30.12
N ILE A 8 -0.56 12.99 -30.39
CA ILE A 8 0.74 13.45 -30.95
C ILE A 8 0.72 13.64 -32.47
N GLY A 9 -0.42 13.36 -33.14
CA GLY A 9 -0.53 13.40 -34.60
C GLY A 9 0.01 12.15 -35.27
N ALA A 10 -0.12 12.10 -36.61
CA ALA A 10 0.37 10.98 -37.42
C ALA A 10 1.86 11.11 -37.77
N LEU A 11 2.31 12.33 -38.10
CA LEU A 11 3.69 12.64 -38.47
C LEU A 11 4.14 13.94 -37.79
N PRO A 12 5.44 14.17 -37.62
CA PRO A 12 5.95 15.43 -37.07
C PRO A 12 5.50 16.64 -37.91
N ASN A 13 4.97 17.66 -37.26
CA ASN A 13 4.57 18.94 -37.87
C ASN A 13 3.47 18.83 -38.95
N ASP A 14 2.65 17.79 -38.93
CA ASP A 14 1.56 17.60 -39.90
C ASP A 14 0.25 18.33 -39.52
N GLY A 15 0.22 18.94 -38.34
CA GLY A 15 -0.96 19.69 -37.86
C GLY A 15 -2.11 18.80 -37.33
N THR A 16 -1.92 17.48 -37.22
CA THR A 16 -2.98 16.53 -36.79
C THR A 16 -2.96 16.21 -35.30
N GLY A 17 -1.92 16.62 -34.58
CA GLY A 17 -1.82 16.45 -33.12
C GLY A 17 -2.52 17.57 -32.34
N ASP A 18 -2.57 17.39 -31.02
CA ASP A 18 -3.12 18.41 -30.14
C ASP A 18 -2.25 19.67 -30.12
N PRO A 19 -2.86 20.87 -30.04
CA PRO A 19 -2.11 22.07 -29.74
C PRO A 19 -1.36 21.96 -28.44
N LEU A 20 -0.22 22.63 -28.33
CA LEU A 20 0.67 22.56 -27.16
C LEU A 20 -0.06 22.85 -25.85
N ARG A 21 -0.95 23.86 -25.83
CA ARG A 21 -1.73 24.19 -24.65
C ARG A 21 -2.68 23.06 -24.24
N THR A 22 -3.35 22.39 -25.19
CA THR A 22 -4.22 21.24 -24.96
C THR A 22 -3.42 20.06 -24.43
N ALA A 23 -2.29 19.75 -25.05
CA ALA A 23 -1.42 18.67 -24.63
C ALA A 23 -0.93 18.85 -23.18
N PHE A 24 -0.46 20.06 -22.82
CA PHE A 24 -0.03 20.33 -21.45
C PHE A 24 -1.19 20.36 -20.46
N ASN A 25 -2.39 20.75 -20.87
CA ASN A 25 -3.58 20.65 -20.02
C ASN A 25 -3.91 19.19 -19.71
N GLU A 26 -3.81 18.31 -20.69
CA GLU A 26 -4.02 16.86 -20.49
C GLU A 26 -2.97 16.25 -19.56
N VAL A 27 -1.72 16.65 -19.67
CA VAL A 27 -0.66 16.28 -18.70
C VAL A 27 -1.06 16.71 -17.29
N ASN A 28 -1.48 17.96 -17.12
CA ASN A 28 -1.90 18.48 -15.82
C ASN A 28 -3.09 17.70 -15.25
N LEU A 29 -4.09 17.39 -16.08
CA LEU A 29 -5.25 16.61 -15.68
C LEU A 29 -4.86 15.19 -15.21
N ASN A 30 -3.93 14.55 -15.91
CA ASN A 30 -3.40 13.24 -15.50
C ASN A 30 -2.67 13.33 -14.15
N PHE A 31 -1.79 14.31 -13.97
CA PHE A 31 -1.09 14.52 -12.70
C PHE A 31 -2.04 14.88 -11.57
N ASN A 32 -3.08 15.69 -11.83
CA ASN A 32 -4.09 16.02 -10.83
C ASN A 32 -4.84 14.76 -10.35
N GLN A 33 -5.14 13.83 -11.24
CA GLN A 33 -5.76 12.57 -10.84
C GLN A 33 -4.83 11.70 -9.99
N VAL A 34 -3.57 11.58 -10.36
CA VAL A 34 -2.56 10.88 -9.56
C VAL A 34 -2.43 11.54 -8.18
N TRP A 35 -2.44 12.88 -8.12
CA TRP A 35 -2.35 13.64 -6.88
C TRP A 35 -3.59 13.50 -6.00
N ALA A 36 -4.78 13.59 -6.58
CA ALA A 36 -6.04 13.60 -5.84
C ALA A 36 -6.53 12.22 -5.42
N THR A 37 -6.38 11.22 -6.30
CA THR A 37 -6.85 9.84 -6.06
C THR A 37 -5.72 8.86 -5.88
N GLY A 38 -4.54 9.24 -6.26
CA GLY A 38 -3.21 8.70 -6.05
C GLY A 38 -3.05 7.19 -6.14
N LEU A 39 -1.92 6.80 -6.66
CA LEU A 39 -1.38 5.46 -6.39
C LEU A 39 -1.14 5.25 -4.89
N LEU A 40 -0.94 6.34 -4.15
CA LEU A 40 -0.52 6.31 -2.74
C LEU A 40 -1.53 6.98 -1.78
N GLY A 41 -2.62 7.57 -2.28
CA GLY A 41 -3.55 8.31 -1.44
C GLY A 41 -2.93 9.52 -0.74
N SER A 42 -3.68 10.16 0.15
CA SER A 42 -3.23 11.37 0.84
C SER A 42 -2.41 11.08 2.12
N ASN A 43 -2.57 9.90 2.71
CA ASN A 43 -1.96 9.54 4.00
C ASN A 43 -0.96 8.38 3.92
N ILE A 44 -0.62 7.93 2.71
CA ILE A 44 0.40 6.90 2.49
C ILE A 44 1.53 7.52 1.67
N ALA A 45 2.75 7.29 2.09
CA ALA A 45 3.94 7.66 1.35
C ALA A 45 4.87 6.46 1.18
N ILE A 46 5.60 6.44 0.07
CA ILE A 46 6.72 5.53 -0.13
C ILE A 46 7.98 6.38 -0.18
N ALA A 47 8.89 6.13 0.75
CA ALA A 47 10.17 6.83 0.83
C ALA A 47 11.29 5.79 0.96
N ASN A 48 12.19 5.77 -0.01
CA ASN A 48 13.23 4.74 -0.11
C ASN A 48 12.62 3.32 -0.04
N ASN A 49 12.92 2.56 0.98
CA ASN A 49 12.43 1.19 1.18
C ASN A 49 11.23 1.12 2.15
N THR A 50 10.59 2.25 2.45
CA THR A 50 9.58 2.33 3.51
C THR A 50 8.22 2.73 2.95
N ILE A 51 7.18 2.00 3.33
CA ILE A 51 5.78 2.41 3.18
C ILE A 51 5.33 2.93 4.53
N LEU A 52 4.90 4.19 4.59
CA LEU A 52 4.53 4.83 5.85
C LEU A 52 3.20 5.58 5.75
N THR A 53 2.56 5.76 6.89
CA THR A 53 1.44 6.70 7.03
C THR A 53 1.96 8.08 7.40
N THR A 54 1.41 9.12 6.79
CA THR A 54 1.82 10.51 7.04
C THR A 54 0.96 11.22 8.07
N ASN A 55 -0.22 10.70 8.36
CA ASN A 55 -1.11 11.22 9.38
C ASN A 55 -0.76 10.64 10.77
N THR A 56 -0.81 11.48 11.79
CA THR A 56 -0.51 11.08 13.17
C THR A 56 -1.44 9.98 13.64
N ASN A 57 -0.88 8.89 14.18
CA ASN A 57 -1.62 7.71 14.66
C ASN A 57 -2.48 7.00 13.61
N GLY A 58 -2.25 7.25 12.32
CA GLY A 58 -2.92 6.53 11.24
C GLY A 58 -2.44 5.08 11.14
N ASN A 59 -3.35 4.18 10.88
CA ASN A 59 -3.02 2.77 10.65
C ASN A 59 -2.59 2.54 9.20
N LEU A 60 -1.58 1.71 9.01
CA LEU A 60 -1.29 1.14 7.70
C LEU A 60 -2.16 -0.12 7.53
N ILE A 61 -3.07 -0.08 6.56
CA ILE A 61 -3.99 -1.19 6.29
C ILE A 61 -3.57 -1.86 4.97
N LEU A 62 -3.23 -3.13 5.03
CA LEU A 62 -3.00 -3.99 3.87
C LEU A 62 -4.25 -4.84 3.67
N ASN A 63 -5.03 -4.53 2.66
CA ASN A 63 -6.33 -5.15 2.42
C ASN A 63 -6.46 -5.67 0.98
N PRO A 64 -5.97 -6.88 0.68
CA PRO A 64 -6.18 -7.49 -0.62
C PRO A 64 -7.67 -7.65 -0.95
N ASN A 65 -8.02 -7.56 -2.21
CA ASN A 65 -9.39 -7.69 -2.66
C ASN A 65 -9.87 -9.16 -2.64
N GLY A 66 -11.13 -9.37 -2.23
CA GLY A 66 -11.77 -10.71 -2.21
C GLY A 66 -11.06 -11.68 -1.27
N ILE A 67 -10.67 -12.83 -1.79
CA ILE A 67 -9.98 -13.89 -1.05
C ILE A 67 -8.44 -13.76 -1.11
N GLY A 68 -7.94 -12.62 -1.57
CA GLY A 68 -6.51 -12.38 -1.62
C GLY A 68 -5.86 -12.40 -0.23
N GLN A 69 -4.54 -12.58 -0.20
CA GLN A 69 -3.76 -12.69 1.04
C GLN A 69 -2.60 -11.70 1.02
N VAL A 70 -2.12 -11.33 2.19
CA VAL A 70 -0.83 -10.65 2.34
C VAL A 70 0.25 -11.72 2.48
N ILE A 71 1.10 -11.84 1.46
CA ILE A 71 2.16 -12.86 1.40
C ILE A 71 3.51 -12.17 1.66
N ALA A 72 4.20 -12.59 2.71
CA ALA A 72 5.55 -12.14 2.98
C ALA A 72 6.56 -13.12 2.36
N ASN A 73 7.39 -12.64 1.45
CA ASN A 73 8.48 -13.41 0.84
C ASN A 73 9.82 -13.22 1.57
N ALA A 74 9.74 -12.92 2.86
CA ALA A 74 10.89 -12.67 3.73
C ALA A 74 10.48 -12.88 5.19
N HIS A 75 11.45 -12.85 6.09
CA HIS A 75 11.16 -12.84 7.52
C HIS A 75 10.43 -11.56 7.93
N VAL A 76 9.40 -11.70 8.77
CA VAL A 76 8.68 -10.57 9.36
C VAL A 76 9.13 -10.42 10.81
N ILE A 77 9.81 -9.34 11.11
CA ILE A 77 10.37 -9.07 12.45
C ILE A 77 9.86 -7.71 12.99
N PRO A 78 9.69 -7.57 14.31
CA PRO A 78 9.42 -6.24 14.89
C PRO A 78 10.66 -5.35 14.84
N ASP A 79 10.45 -4.03 14.86
CA ASP A 79 11.52 -3.04 14.87
C ASP A 79 12.36 -3.07 16.16
N GLN A 80 11.78 -3.53 17.26
CA GLN A 80 12.43 -3.61 18.55
C GLN A 80 12.04 -4.88 19.29
N ASN A 81 12.99 -5.42 20.02
CA ASN A 81 12.80 -6.64 20.78
C ASN A 81 11.79 -6.44 21.92
N ARG A 82 10.75 -7.26 21.97
CA ARG A 82 9.77 -7.34 23.07
C ARG A 82 8.91 -6.07 23.27
N ILE A 83 8.81 -5.21 22.26
CA ILE A 83 8.02 -3.96 22.35
C ILE A 83 6.72 -4.05 21.54
N ARG A 84 6.70 -4.85 20.45
CA ARG A 84 5.54 -4.94 19.55
C ARG A 84 4.73 -6.20 19.79
N ASN A 85 3.42 -6.08 19.69
CA ASN A 85 2.48 -7.19 19.82
C ASN A 85 2.07 -7.73 18.44
N LEU A 86 1.79 -9.02 18.37
CA LEU A 86 1.04 -9.63 17.26
C LEU A 86 -0.41 -9.84 17.75
N GLY A 87 -1.31 -8.99 17.29
CA GLY A 87 -2.68 -8.90 17.80
C GLY A 87 -2.82 -7.92 18.98
N SER A 88 -3.99 -7.89 19.60
CA SER A 88 -4.29 -7.03 20.74
C SER A 88 -5.27 -7.70 21.70
N PRO A 89 -5.50 -7.14 22.90
CA PRO A 89 -6.46 -7.71 23.85
C PRO A 89 -7.91 -7.81 23.36
N THR A 90 -8.25 -7.10 22.28
CA THR A 90 -9.58 -7.09 21.67
C THR A 90 -9.62 -7.62 20.24
N ARG A 91 -8.48 -7.98 19.67
CA ARG A 91 -8.37 -8.48 18.29
C ARG A 91 -7.38 -9.62 18.23
N TYR A 92 -7.89 -10.83 18.25
CA TYR A 92 -7.12 -12.06 18.23
C TYR A 92 -7.01 -12.61 16.80
N TRP A 93 -5.93 -13.33 16.53
CA TRP A 93 -5.86 -14.22 15.38
C TRP A 93 -6.74 -15.43 15.62
N ASP A 94 -7.54 -15.81 14.64
CA ASP A 94 -8.38 -17.02 14.75
C ASP A 94 -7.50 -18.26 14.86
N THR A 95 -6.55 -18.43 13.96
CA THR A 95 -5.64 -19.57 13.95
C THR A 95 -4.25 -19.12 13.51
N ALA A 96 -3.22 -19.65 14.13
CA ALA A 96 -1.82 -19.51 13.72
C ALA A 96 -1.25 -20.89 13.33
N TYR A 97 -0.86 -21.05 12.06
CA TYR A 97 -0.18 -22.25 11.56
C TYR A 97 1.32 -22.06 11.64
N ILE A 98 1.96 -22.69 12.62
CA ILE A 98 3.39 -22.52 12.90
C ILE A 98 4.04 -23.90 12.91
N TYR A 99 5.01 -24.13 12.00
CA TYR A 99 5.73 -25.39 11.93
C TYR A 99 6.61 -25.63 13.17
N TYR A 100 7.32 -24.59 13.61
CA TYR A 100 8.15 -24.65 14.81
C TYR A 100 8.06 -23.33 15.58
N GLY A 101 7.58 -23.40 16.83
CA GLY A 101 7.44 -22.23 17.70
C GLY A 101 8.47 -22.23 18.81
N ASN A 102 9.33 -21.21 18.84
CA ASN A 102 10.23 -20.95 19.97
C ASN A 102 9.59 -19.84 20.84
N ILE A 103 8.93 -20.24 21.91
CA ILE A 103 8.18 -19.33 22.78
C ILE A 103 8.87 -19.30 24.14
N GLN A 104 9.46 -18.16 24.49
CA GLN A 104 10.18 -18.00 25.75
C GLN A 104 9.24 -17.89 26.95
N ASN A 105 8.09 -17.28 26.78
CA ASN A 105 7.11 -17.10 27.85
C ASN A 105 5.69 -17.19 27.28
N ALA A 106 4.99 -18.26 27.60
CA ALA A 106 3.64 -18.50 27.10
C ALA A 106 2.61 -18.37 28.20
N ASN A 107 1.57 -17.55 27.95
CA ASN A 107 0.35 -17.55 28.75
C ASN A 107 -0.79 -18.05 27.88
N ILE A 108 -1.27 -19.24 28.13
CA ILE A 108 -2.28 -19.91 27.31
C ILE A 108 -3.55 -20.10 28.13
N GLY A 109 -4.61 -19.40 27.72
CA GLY A 109 -5.90 -19.39 28.43
C GLY A 109 -6.82 -20.58 28.12
N GLY A 110 -6.41 -21.48 27.21
CA GLY A 110 -7.19 -22.66 26.82
C GLY A 110 -6.52 -23.96 27.20
N ASN A 111 -7.04 -25.08 26.66
CA ASN A 111 -6.44 -26.41 26.88
C ASN A 111 -5.25 -26.62 25.94
N LEU A 112 -4.19 -27.16 26.50
CA LEU A 112 -3.05 -27.72 25.76
C LEU A 112 -3.28 -29.22 25.58
N ASN A 113 -3.36 -29.64 24.31
CA ASN A 113 -3.47 -31.05 23.97
C ASN A 113 -2.17 -31.55 23.35
#